data_27e397f9fb50586a829b1f7671be6b8e
#
_entry.id   27e397f9fb50586a829b1f7671be6b8e
#
_cell.length_a   1.000
_cell.length_b   1.000
_cell.length_c   1.000
_cell.angle_alpha   90.00
_cell.angle_beta   90.00
_cell.angle_gamma   90.00
#
_symmetry.space_group_name_H-M   'P 1'
#
loop_
_entity.id
_entity.type
_entity.pdbx_description
1 polymer ?
#
loop_
_entity_poly.entity_id
_entity_poly.type
_entity_poly.pdbx_seq_one_letter_code
_entity_poly.pdbx_strand_id
1 'polypeptide(L)'
;MQPIMTVAELEEFLEREFPQIHHGGRTYRLESVGPLTARVRMDYHERHVRPGGAVSGPSMMALADLALYVTILAHIGPVALALTTNLSFNFLRKAEPRALMADCRLLKLGRRLAVGEVSIFSEGASDLVCHATGTYSIPGPR
;
A
#
# COMPACT_ATOMS: atom_id res chain seq x y z
N MET A 1 -7.95 7.33 16.31
CA MET A 1 -8.94 7.41 15.21
C MET A 1 -9.21 6.01 14.69
N GLN A 2 -10.46 5.64 14.57
CA GLN A 2 -10.83 4.32 14.08
C GLN A 2 -11.13 4.37 12.58
N PRO A 3 -10.84 3.30 11.83
CA PRO A 3 -11.23 3.24 10.44
C PRO A 3 -12.75 3.24 10.27
N ILE A 4 -13.21 3.85 9.19
CA ILE A 4 -14.64 3.92 8.86
C ILE A 4 -15.01 3.03 7.66
N MET A 5 -14.02 2.39 7.04
CA MET A 5 -14.24 1.39 5.98
C MET A 5 -13.62 0.06 6.39
N THR A 6 -14.32 -1.01 6.06
CA THR A 6 -13.83 -2.37 6.29
C THR A 6 -12.93 -2.82 5.14
N VAL A 7 -12.20 -3.93 5.34
CA VAL A 7 -11.42 -4.56 4.27
C VAL A 7 -12.32 -4.85 3.06
N ALA A 8 -13.51 -5.44 3.30
CA ALA A 8 -14.43 -5.79 2.20
C ALA A 8 -14.87 -4.56 1.42
N GLU A 9 -15.20 -3.47 2.11
CA GLU A 9 -15.60 -2.21 1.47
C GLU A 9 -14.47 -1.59 0.66
N LEU A 10 -13.25 -1.65 1.18
CA LEU A 10 -12.07 -1.14 0.46
C LEU A 10 -11.78 -1.98 -0.78
N GLU A 11 -11.86 -3.30 -0.69
CA GLU A 11 -11.64 -4.18 -1.84
C GLU A 11 -12.67 -3.93 -2.92
N GLU A 12 -13.94 -3.76 -2.56
CA GLU A 12 -15.00 -3.43 -3.50
C GLU A 12 -14.76 -2.06 -4.15
N PHE A 13 -14.36 -1.08 -3.37
CA PHE A 13 -14.02 0.25 -3.86
C PHE A 13 -12.91 0.18 -4.91
N LEU A 14 -11.84 -0.56 -4.62
CA LEU A 14 -10.72 -0.71 -5.55
C LEU A 14 -11.14 -1.37 -6.85
N GLU A 15 -12.00 -2.38 -6.80
CA GLU A 15 -12.51 -3.03 -8.01
C GLU A 15 -13.30 -2.07 -8.88
N ARG A 16 -14.08 -1.20 -8.27
CA ARG A 16 -14.93 -0.25 -8.99
C ARG A 16 -14.16 0.97 -9.48
N GLU A 17 -13.28 1.54 -8.65
CA GLU A 17 -12.66 2.83 -8.93
C GLU A 17 -11.20 2.72 -9.36
N PHE A 18 -10.53 1.63 -9.05
CA PHE A 18 -9.10 1.47 -9.37
C PHE A 18 -8.80 0.04 -9.86
N PRO A 19 -9.55 -0.44 -10.88
CA PRO A 19 -9.33 -1.82 -11.37
C PRO A 19 -7.95 -2.03 -11.99
N GLN A 20 -7.24 -0.97 -12.35
CA GLN A 20 -5.92 -1.03 -12.97
C GLN A 20 -4.90 -1.77 -12.11
N ILE A 21 -5.05 -1.75 -10.78
CA ILE A 21 -4.12 -2.47 -9.90
C ILE A 21 -4.19 -3.98 -10.10
N HIS A 22 -5.27 -4.48 -10.71
CA HIS A 22 -5.46 -5.91 -10.96
C HIS A 22 -5.16 -6.31 -12.41
N HIS A 23 -4.56 -5.44 -13.20
CA HIS A 23 -4.17 -5.77 -14.57
C HIS A 23 -3.16 -6.90 -14.57
N GLY A 24 -3.39 -7.92 -15.38
CA GLY A 24 -2.53 -9.10 -15.43
C GLY A 24 -2.86 -10.14 -14.37
N GLY A 25 -3.90 -9.92 -13.56
CA GLY A 25 -4.34 -10.83 -12.52
C GLY A 25 -4.26 -10.20 -11.13
N ARG A 26 -5.12 -10.66 -10.25
CA ARG A 26 -5.19 -10.16 -8.88
C ARG A 26 -3.99 -10.65 -8.08
N THR A 27 -3.14 -9.75 -7.63
CA THR A 27 -2.00 -10.06 -6.76
C THR A 27 -2.06 -9.32 -5.43
N TYR A 28 -2.84 -8.24 -5.35
CA TYR A 28 -2.98 -7.45 -4.12
C TYR A 28 -4.18 -7.91 -3.32
N ARG A 29 -3.96 -8.09 -2.00
CA ARG A 29 -5.01 -8.45 -1.06
C ARG A 29 -4.88 -7.57 0.18
N LEU A 30 -6.00 -6.97 0.61
CA LEU A 30 -6.02 -6.26 1.87
C LEU A 30 -6.18 -7.28 2.99
N GLU A 31 -5.23 -7.30 3.90
CA GLU A 31 -5.24 -8.27 5.02
C GLU A 31 -6.01 -7.73 6.22
N SER A 32 -5.77 -6.47 6.57
CA SER A 32 -6.38 -5.88 7.76
C SER A 32 -6.33 -4.36 7.71
N VAL A 33 -7.24 -3.75 8.47
CA VAL A 33 -7.21 -2.32 8.77
C VAL A 33 -7.40 -2.13 10.27
N GLY A 34 -6.77 -1.11 10.81
CA GLY A 34 -6.87 -0.76 12.22
C GLY A 34 -6.67 0.74 12.39
N PRO A 35 -6.59 1.23 13.64
CA PRO A 35 -6.39 2.66 13.90
C PRO A 35 -5.13 3.19 13.23
N LEU A 36 -5.30 4.03 12.21
CA LEU A 36 -4.23 4.64 11.40
C LEU A 36 -3.29 3.62 10.74
N THR A 37 -3.72 2.38 10.60
CA THR A 37 -2.89 1.30 10.05
C THR A 37 -3.65 0.46 9.05
N ALA A 38 -2.91 -0.20 8.16
CA ALA A 38 -3.43 -1.26 7.31
C ALA A 38 -2.29 -2.18 6.91
N ARG A 39 -2.64 -3.41 6.58
CA ARG A 39 -1.71 -4.38 6.02
C ARG A 39 -2.21 -4.81 4.66
N VAL A 40 -1.33 -4.72 3.65
CA VAL A 40 -1.61 -5.16 2.28
C VAL A 40 -0.62 -6.26 1.92
N ARG A 41 -1.13 -7.30 1.29
CA ARG A 41 -0.31 -8.41 0.78
C ARG A 41 -0.19 -8.29 -0.72
N MET A 42 1.00 -8.52 -1.25
CA MET A 42 1.21 -8.73 -2.68
C MET A 42 1.64 -10.17 -2.88
N ASP A 43 0.78 -10.97 -3.51
CA ASP A 43 1.11 -12.37 -3.83
C ASP A 43 2.28 -12.39 -4.81
N TYR A 44 3.09 -13.45 -4.74
CA TYR A 44 4.17 -13.62 -5.71
C TYR A 44 3.60 -13.78 -7.12
N HIS A 45 4.23 -13.09 -8.08
CA HIS A 45 3.93 -13.25 -9.50
C HIS A 45 5.22 -12.92 -10.27
N GLU A 46 5.52 -13.71 -11.30
CA GLU A 46 6.78 -13.52 -12.02
C GLU A 46 6.87 -12.18 -12.76
N ARG A 47 5.73 -11.51 -13.02
CA ARG A 47 5.77 -10.15 -13.61
C ARG A 47 6.36 -9.11 -12.66
N HIS A 48 6.50 -9.44 -11.37
CA HIS A 48 7.09 -8.56 -10.37
C HIS A 48 8.58 -8.82 -10.17
N VAL A 49 9.13 -9.80 -10.87
CA VAL A 49 10.49 -10.28 -10.66
C VAL A 49 11.43 -9.59 -11.63
N ARG A 50 12.61 -9.26 -11.15
CA ARG A 50 13.69 -8.70 -11.96
C ARG A 50 14.68 -9.81 -12.34
N PRO A 51 15.60 -9.57 -13.31
CA PRO A 51 16.69 -10.52 -13.58
C PRO A 51 17.41 -10.88 -12.27
N GLY A 52 17.63 -12.18 -12.06
CA GLY A 52 18.20 -12.69 -10.82
C GLY A 52 17.18 -13.23 -9.82
N GLY A 53 15.90 -13.10 -10.11
CA GLY A 53 14.82 -13.73 -9.34
C GLY A 53 14.27 -12.94 -8.15
N ALA A 54 14.83 -11.78 -7.84
CA ALA A 54 14.32 -10.95 -6.75
C ALA A 54 13.08 -10.16 -7.18
N VAL A 55 12.20 -9.85 -6.23
CA VAL A 55 11.07 -8.95 -6.49
C VAL A 55 11.62 -7.55 -6.76
N SER A 56 11.12 -6.91 -7.81
CA SER A 56 11.68 -5.64 -8.29
C SER A 56 11.34 -4.45 -7.39
N GLY A 57 12.22 -3.42 -7.44
CA GLY A 57 11.97 -2.15 -6.76
C GLY A 57 10.66 -1.51 -7.16
N PRO A 58 10.36 -1.35 -8.46
CA PRO A 58 9.09 -0.79 -8.90
C PRO A 58 7.86 -1.52 -8.35
N SER A 59 7.92 -2.85 -8.22
CA SER A 59 6.82 -3.62 -7.62
C SER A 59 6.63 -3.28 -6.16
N MET A 60 7.72 -3.10 -5.42
CA MET A 60 7.65 -2.68 -4.02
C MET A 60 7.14 -1.24 -3.87
N MET A 61 7.51 -0.37 -4.81
CA MET A 61 7.00 1.01 -4.85
C MET A 61 5.49 1.03 -5.04
N ALA A 62 4.98 0.22 -5.97
CA ALA A 62 3.53 0.12 -6.22
C ALA A 62 2.79 -0.41 -4.99
N LEU A 63 3.35 -1.42 -4.33
CA LEU A 63 2.78 -1.99 -3.12
C LEU A 63 2.71 -0.96 -1.99
N ALA A 64 3.80 -0.22 -1.77
CA ALA A 64 3.84 0.82 -0.73
C ALA A 64 2.84 1.92 -1.01
N ASP A 65 2.72 2.37 -2.26
CA ASP A 65 1.78 3.40 -2.66
C ASP A 65 0.35 2.95 -2.43
N LEU A 66 0.02 1.73 -2.81
CA LEU A 66 -1.31 1.16 -2.56
C LEU A 66 -1.61 1.06 -1.06
N ALA A 67 -0.64 0.65 -0.26
CA ALA A 67 -0.81 0.53 1.19
C ALA A 67 -1.14 1.90 1.82
N LEU A 68 -0.45 2.96 1.40
CA LEU A 68 -0.77 4.32 1.85
C LEU A 68 -2.18 4.73 1.42
N TYR A 69 -2.51 4.51 0.16
CA TYR A 69 -3.81 4.87 -0.40
C TYR A 69 -4.96 4.23 0.40
N VAL A 70 -4.91 2.91 0.59
CA VAL A 70 -5.98 2.21 1.29
C VAL A 70 -6.05 2.56 2.77
N THR A 71 -4.92 2.83 3.42
CA THR A 71 -4.91 3.24 4.82
C THR A 71 -5.60 4.60 4.99
N ILE A 72 -5.32 5.52 4.07
CA ILE A 72 -5.97 6.84 4.08
C ILE A 72 -7.47 6.69 3.85
N LEU A 73 -7.88 5.97 2.80
CA LEU A 73 -9.30 5.77 2.49
C LEU A 73 -10.05 5.07 3.62
N ALA A 74 -9.39 4.16 4.32
CA ALA A 74 -9.99 3.47 5.45
C ALA A 74 -10.50 4.45 6.51
N HIS A 75 -9.88 5.63 6.61
CA HIS A 75 -10.15 6.62 7.66
C HIS A 75 -10.96 7.83 7.17
N ILE A 76 -10.93 8.15 5.89
CA ILE A 76 -11.64 9.33 5.36
C ILE A 76 -12.81 8.97 4.46
N GLY A 77 -12.93 7.71 4.07
CA GLY A 77 -13.99 7.25 3.18
C GLY A 77 -13.53 7.17 1.72
N PRO A 78 -14.46 6.86 0.80
CA PRO A 78 -14.14 6.56 -0.59
C PRO A 78 -13.78 7.81 -1.40
N VAL A 79 -12.62 8.40 -1.13
CA VAL A 79 -12.12 9.60 -1.80
C VAL A 79 -11.14 9.17 -2.90
N ALA A 80 -11.68 8.79 -4.05
CA ALA A 80 -10.90 8.22 -5.16
C ALA A 80 -9.74 9.12 -5.61
N LEU A 81 -9.90 10.42 -5.52
CA LEU A 81 -8.94 11.39 -6.03
C LEU A 81 -7.85 11.78 -5.03
N ALA A 82 -7.78 11.12 -3.87
CA ALA A 82 -6.60 11.26 -3.00
C ALA A 82 -5.36 10.88 -3.80
N LEU A 83 -4.33 11.70 -3.74
CA LEU A 83 -3.23 11.65 -4.70
C LEU A 83 -1.87 11.64 -4.01
N THR A 84 -1.00 10.74 -4.45
CA THR A 84 0.40 10.69 -4.01
C THR A 84 1.12 11.97 -4.47
N THR A 85 1.75 12.66 -3.54
CA THR A 85 2.56 13.84 -3.87
C THR A 85 4.05 13.58 -3.70
N ASN A 86 4.42 12.66 -2.82
CA ASN A 86 5.82 12.33 -2.57
C ASN A 86 5.92 10.92 -2.01
N LEU A 87 6.91 10.16 -2.48
CA LEU A 87 7.28 8.87 -1.92
C LEU A 87 8.80 8.79 -1.87
N SER A 88 9.31 8.29 -0.76
CA SER A 88 10.74 8.10 -0.57
C SER A 88 10.97 6.67 -0.09
N PHE A 89 11.91 5.97 -0.72
CA PHE A 89 12.16 4.55 -0.49
C PHE A 89 13.59 4.28 -0.08
N ASN A 90 13.74 3.35 0.86
CA ASN A 90 15.02 2.73 1.17
C ASN A 90 14.87 1.23 0.94
N PHE A 91 15.60 0.70 -0.04
CA PHE A 91 15.63 -0.72 -0.31
C PHE A 91 16.76 -1.31 0.51
N LEU A 92 16.42 -2.12 1.50
CA LEU A 92 17.34 -2.51 2.56
C LEU A 92 18.01 -3.86 2.31
N ARG A 93 17.33 -4.74 1.57
CA ARG A 93 17.85 -6.05 1.24
C ARG A 93 17.08 -6.65 0.07
N LYS A 94 17.63 -7.70 -0.53
CA LYS A 94 16.99 -8.42 -1.62
C LYS A 94 15.66 -9.01 -1.16
N ALA A 95 14.63 -8.82 -1.97
CA ALA A 95 13.31 -9.42 -1.71
C ALA A 95 13.25 -10.77 -2.44
N GLU A 96 13.22 -11.85 -1.69
CA GLU A 96 13.15 -13.21 -2.22
C GLU A 96 11.83 -13.41 -3.00
N PRO A 97 11.78 -14.38 -3.95
CA PRO A 97 10.60 -14.61 -4.79
C PRO A 97 9.46 -15.26 -3.99
N ARG A 98 8.82 -14.50 -3.17
CA ARG A 98 7.66 -14.91 -2.37
C ARG A 98 6.76 -13.70 -2.13
N ALA A 99 5.60 -13.93 -1.50
CA ALA A 99 4.69 -12.84 -1.19
C ALA A 99 5.35 -11.80 -0.28
N LEU A 100 4.98 -10.54 -0.46
CA LEU A 100 5.42 -9.42 0.36
C LEU A 100 4.25 -8.88 1.16
N MET A 101 4.55 -8.48 2.40
CA MET A 101 3.59 -7.82 3.28
C MET A 101 4.00 -6.36 3.44
N ALA A 102 3.04 -5.47 3.33
CA ALA A 102 3.26 -4.04 3.54
C ALA A 102 2.42 -3.57 4.71
N ASP A 103 3.10 -3.16 5.78
CA ASP A 103 2.45 -2.58 6.96
C ASP A 103 2.56 -1.06 6.84
N CYS A 104 1.42 -0.40 6.75
CA CYS A 104 1.34 1.05 6.69
C CYS A 104 0.87 1.62 8.02
N ARG A 105 1.48 2.73 8.41
CA ARG A 105 1.02 3.51 9.55
C ARG A 105 1.02 4.98 9.17
N LEU A 106 -0.13 5.64 9.40
CA LEU A 106 -0.21 7.08 9.17
C LEU A 106 0.39 7.81 10.35
N LEU A 107 1.28 8.74 10.07
CA LEU A 107 1.94 9.60 11.06
C LEU A 107 1.16 10.89 11.25
N LYS A 108 0.47 11.32 10.21
CA LYS A 108 -0.38 12.50 10.23
C LYS A 108 -1.55 12.27 9.26
N LEU A 109 -2.75 12.57 9.72
CA LEU A 109 -3.94 12.56 8.88
C LEU A 109 -4.65 13.89 9.08
N GLY A 110 -4.36 14.85 8.22
CA GLY A 110 -4.99 16.17 8.22
C GLY A 110 -6.11 16.25 7.20
N ARG A 111 -6.67 17.45 7.05
CA ARG A 111 -7.78 17.68 6.11
C ARG A 111 -7.33 17.67 4.66
N ARG A 112 -6.09 18.05 4.39
CA ARG A 112 -5.54 18.20 3.03
C ARG A 112 -4.30 17.37 2.79
N LEU A 113 -3.62 16.95 3.84
CA LEU A 113 -2.39 16.17 3.74
C LEU A 113 -2.42 14.99 4.69
N ALA A 114 -1.94 13.87 4.21
CA ALA A 114 -1.67 12.69 5.02
C ALA A 114 -0.22 12.28 4.83
N VAL A 115 0.45 11.93 5.91
CA VAL A 115 1.83 11.44 5.87
C VAL A 115 1.88 10.08 6.55
N GLY A 116 2.52 9.13 5.91
CA GLY A 116 2.62 7.78 6.46
C GLY A 116 3.95 7.12 6.16
N GLU A 117 4.15 5.98 6.80
CA GLU A 117 5.29 5.11 6.52
C GLU A 117 4.81 3.71 6.22
N VAL A 118 5.59 2.99 5.42
CA VAL A 118 5.29 1.62 5.02
C VAL A 118 6.53 0.78 5.24
N SER A 119 6.36 -0.32 5.94
CA SER A 119 7.39 -1.32 6.15
C SER A 119 7.04 -2.54 5.32
N ILE A 120 7.95 -2.97 4.44
CA ILE A 120 7.73 -4.12 3.57
C ILE A 120 8.68 -5.24 3.99
N PHE A 121 8.12 -6.44 4.14
CA PHE A 121 8.89 -7.63 4.50
C PHE A 121 8.31 -8.85 3.77
N SER A 122 9.13 -9.88 3.61
CA SER A 122 8.67 -11.13 2.98
C SER A 122 7.78 -11.91 3.93
N GLU A 123 6.78 -12.58 3.38
CA GLU A 123 5.92 -13.46 4.16
C GLU A 123 6.77 -14.47 4.95
N GLY A 124 6.49 -14.59 6.25
CA GLY A 124 7.21 -15.50 7.13
C GLY A 124 8.54 -14.98 7.66
N ALA A 125 8.95 -13.77 7.29
CA ALA A 125 10.16 -13.13 7.76
C ALA A 125 9.84 -11.83 8.49
N SER A 126 10.75 -11.36 9.33
CA SER A 126 10.57 -10.12 10.08
C SER A 126 11.51 -9.00 9.60
N ASP A 127 12.58 -9.35 8.88
CA ASP A 127 13.53 -8.35 8.37
C ASP A 127 12.92 -7.53 7.25
N LEU A 128 13.02 -6.21 7.34
CA LEU A 128 12.50 -5.33 6.31
C LEU A 128 13.32 -5.44 5.03
N VAL A 129 12.64 -5.57 3.91
CA VAL A 129 13.25 -5.48 2.58
C VAL A 129 13.18 -4.08 2.03
N CYS A 130 12.19 -3.29 2.50
CA CYS A 130 12.02 -1.91 2.07
C CYS A 130 11.32 -1.12 3.17
N HIS A 131 11.70 0.13 3.33
CA HIS A 131 10.97 1.08 4.17
C HIS A 131 10.71 2.34 3.35
N ALA A 132 9.48 2.83 3.40
CA ALA A 132 9.06 3.99 2.64
C ALA A 132 8.37 5.01 3.53
N THR A 133 8.48 6.28 3.14
CA THR A 133 7.65 7.35 3.68
C THR A 133 6.95 8.03 2.52
N GLY A 134 5.74 8.51 2.74
CA GLY A 134 4.99 9.15 1.68
C GLY A 134 4.01 10.17 2.18
N THR A 135 3.67 11.09 1.28
CA THR A 135 2.69 12.15 1.53
C THR A 135 1.63 12.10 0.45
N TYR A 136 0.38 12.21 0.88
CA TYR A 136 -0.77 12.27 0.01
C TYR A 136 -1.47 13.62 0.14
N SER A 137 -1.97 14.11 -0.97
CA SER A 137 -2.89 15.25 -1.01
C SER A 137 -4.33 14.71 -0.97
N ILE A 138 -5.14 15.28 -0.11
CA ILE A 138 -6.55 14.91 0.01
C ILE A 138 -7.35 16.07 -0.60
N PRO A 139 -8.20 15.80 -1.63
CA PRO A 139 -9.01 16.86 -2.23
C PRO A 139 -9.93 17.48 -1.20
N GLY A 140 -10.05 18.79 -1.24
CA GLY A 140 -10.96 19.50 -0.35
C GLY A 140 -12.42 19.30 -0.73
N PRO A 141 -13.32 19.71 0.15
CA PRO A 141 -14.75 19.69 -0.16
C PRO A 141 -15.03 20.58 -1.37
N ARG A 142 -15.98 20.16 -2.18
CA ARG A 142 -16.38 20.86 -3.40
C ARG A 142 -17.74 21.49 -3.22
#